data_5471513dc4f14be724ab2de5f20a1dcb
#
_entry.id   5471513dc4f14be724ab2de5f20a1dcb
#
_cell.length_a   1.000
_cell.length_b   1.000
_cell.length_c   1.000
_cell.angle_alpha   90.00
_cell.angle_beta   90.00
_cell.angle_gamma   90.00
#
_symmetry.space_group_name_H-M   'P 1'
#
loop_
_entity.id
_entity.type
_entity.pdbx_description
1 polymer ?
#
loop_
_entity_poly.entity_id
_entity_poly.type
_entity_poly.pdbx_seq_one_letter_code
_entity_poly.pdbx_strand_id
1 'polypeptide(L)'
;NELVDAQVTMFTAVRRALMVGDQPAQAAPISGHIYALLIDVGGQDEALLNLDGMGNPGRDYVTVDLVDIDLSSLLLLQAPTYRVVKRLDWQGVNHVDIFGAVCALVDTWHAQYIVIDATGVGEGLWGMCAKRYPTKTIPVKFTQQTKSEIGWGYLGIINTGRFRDCDPNPTVDLQYAKCQSEVMLGPGKILRWGVKDGTRGPDGLLVHDDYVLADALTAQLDQLEWYLSVPTQIIEVEDVLESMNANY
;
A
#
# COMPACT_ATOMS: atom_id res chain seq x y z
N ASN A 1 -27.44 -20.15 -23.28
CA ASN A 1 -27.44 -19.10 -22.25
C ASN A 1 -25.97 -18.94 -21.78
N GLU A 2 -25.18 -18.27 -22.57
CA GLU A 2 -23.88 -17.79 -22.15
C GLU A 2 -24.15 -16.61 -21.20
N LEU A 3 -24.00 -16.82 -19.92
CA LEU A 3 -23.75 -15.76 -18.97
C LEU A 3 -22.41 -15.15 -19.40
N VAL A 4 -22.46 -14.09 -20.19
CA VAL A 4 -21.29 -13.26 -20.48
C VAL A 4 -20.78 -12.79 -19.14
N ASP A 5 -19.56 -13.21 -18.74
CA ASP A 5 -18.85 -12.69 -17.58
C ASP A 5 -18.68 -11.18 -17.79
N ALA A 6 -19.59 -10.42 -17.19
CA ALA A 6 -19.59 -8.97 -17.34
C ALA A 6 -18.45 -8.41 -16.51
N GLN A 7 -17.43 -7.87 -17.16
CA GLN A 7 -16.42 -7.05 -16.49
C GLN A 7 -17.14 -5.88 -15.81
N VAL A 8 -16.94 -5.75 -14.50
CA VAL A 8 -17.59 -4.72 -13.68
C VAL A 8 -16.53 -3.77 -13.18
N THR A 9 -16.85 -2.49 -13.11
CA THR A 9 -16.00 -1.50 -12.45
C THR A 9 -15.71 -1.95 -11.02
N MET A 10 -14.45 -2.20 -10.70
CA MET A 10 -14.04 -2.69 -9.37
C MET A 10 -14.30 -1.64 -8.29
N PHE A 11 -13.95 -0.40 -8.57
CA PHE A 11 -14.09 0.72 -7.65
C PHE A 11 -15.23 1.65 -8.08
N THR A 12 -16.45 1.29 -7.71
CA THR A 12 -17.65 2.11 -7.98
C THR A 12 -17.51 3.50 -7.35
N ALA A 13 -18.33 4.46 -7.78
CA ALA A 13 -18.33 5.80 -7.18
C ALA A 13 -18.54 5.76 -5.65
N VAL A 14 -19.35 4.82 -5.15
CA VAL A 14 -19.57 4.62 -3.71
C VAL A 14 -18.28 4.17 -3.02
N ARG A 15 -17.56 3.18 -3.58
CA ARG A 15 -16.29 2.72 -3.01
C ARG A 15 -15.25 3.83 -3.02
N ARG A 16 -15.11 4.56 -4.14
CA ARG A 16 -14.18 5.70 -4.22
C ARG A 16 -14.52 6.79 -3.19
N ALA A 17 -15.80 7.06 -2.96
CA ALA A 17 -16.22 7.98 -1.91
C ALA A 17 -15.83 7.51 -0.49
N LEU A 18 -15.81 6.18 -0.23
CA LEU A 18 -15.33 5.63 1.02
C LEU A 18 -13.81 5.77 1.21
N MET A 19 -13.07 5.94 0.13
CA MET A 19 -11.61 6.09 0.16
C MET A 19 -11.16 7.53 0.43
N VAL A 20 -12.03 8.51 0.26
CA VAL A 20 -11.67 9.90 0.50
C VAL A 20 -11.32 10.10 1.97
N GLY A 21 -10.08 10.51 2.23
CA GLY A 21 -9.58 10.84 3.56
C GLY A 21 -9.80 12.30 3.92
N ASP A 22 -9.96 12.57 5.19
CA ASP A 22 -10.04 13.92 5.75
C ASP A 22 -8.74 14.34 6.45
N GLN A 23 -7.75 13.42 6.51
CA GLN A 23 -6.44 13.71 7.06
C GLN A 23 -5.64 14.63 6.13
N PRO A 24 -4.83 15.55 6.67
CA PRO A 24 -3.92 16.35 5.85
C PRO A 24 -2.76 15.50 5.32
N ALA A 25 -2.25 15.85 4.14
CA ALA A 25 -0.96 15.35 3.69
C ALA A 25 0.12 15.75 4.70
N GLN A 26 1.03 14.82 5.00
CA GLN A 26 2.05 15.06 6.02
C GLN A 26 3.39 15.41 5.37
N ALA A 27 4.02 16.48 5.86
CA ALA A 27 5.37 16.87 5.46
C ALA A 27 6.46 16.16 6.27
N ALA A 28 6.13 15.71 7.50
CA ALA A 28 7.03 15.04 8.43
C ALA A 28 6.26 14.03 9.30
N PRO A 29 6.95 13.04 9.89
CA PRO A 29 6.32 12.06 10.76
C PRO A 29 5.76 12.68 12.04
N ILE A 30 4.65 12.15 12.51
CA ILE A 30 4.04 12.50 13.78
C ILE A 30 4.52 11.48 14.84
N SER A 31 4.96 11.98 15.98
CA SER A 31 5.44 11.11 17.08
C SER A 31 4.35 10.15 17.56
N GLY A 32 4.70 8.88 17.71
CA GLY A 32 3.77 7.83 18.15
C GLY A 32 2.94 7.20 17.03
N HIS A 33 3.02 7.70 15.80
CA HIS A 33 2.38 7.08 14.64
C HIS A 33 3.22 5.95 14.08
N ILE A 34 2.57 5.00 13.42
CA ILE A 34 3.19 3.87 12.75
C ILE A 34 3.11 4.09 11.25
N TYR A 35 4.26 4.03 10.57
CA TYR A 35 4.32 4.23 9.13
C TYR A 35 4.75 2.98 8.38
N ALA A 36 4.22 2.81 7.17
CA ALA A 36 4.65 1.81 6.20
C ALA A 36 4.84 2.45 4.83
N LEU A 37 5.71 1.86 4.02
CA LEU A 37 5.84 2.15 2.60
C LEU A 37 5.17 1.03 1.81
N LEU A 38 4.33 1.37 0.84
CA LEU A 38 3.77 0.47 -0.15
C LEU A 38 4.39 0.82 -1.49
N ILE A 39 5.05 -0.14 -2.15
CA ILE A 39 5.86 0.12 -3.34
C ILE A 39 5.42 -0.79 -4.47
N ASP A 40 4.83 -0.20 -5.50
CA ASP A 40 4.66 -0.83 -6.80
C ASP A 40 5.83 -0.48 -7.71
N VAL A 41 6.40 -1.46 -8.40
CA VAL A 41 7.67 -1.29 -9.10
C VAL A 41 7.48 -1.39 -10.61
N GLY A 42 7.45 -0.26 -11.27
CA GLY A 42 7.47 -0.16 -12.72
C GLY A 42 8.86 -0.41 -13.33
N GLY A 43 8.90 -0.60 -14.66
CA GLY A 43 10.13 -0.80 -15.40
C GLY A 43 11.06 0.42 -15.41
N GLN A 44 12.36 0.18 -15.31
CA GLN A 44 13.38 1.23 -15.49
C GLN A 44 13.72 1.41 -16.98
N ASP A 45 14.16 2.61 -17.37
CA ASP A 45 14.67 2.84 -18.71
C ASP A 45 16.06 2.18 -18.90
N GLU A 46 16.18 1.29 -19.84
CA GLU A 46 17.48 0.82 -20.33
C GLU A 46 18.23 1.90 -21.16
N ALA A 47 17.69 3.10 -21.15
CA ALA A 47 17.98 4.21 -22.06
C ALA A 47 19.28 4.98 -21.81
N LEU A 48 20.30 4.36 -21.27
CA LEU A 48 21.67 4.77 -21.64
C LEU A 48 22.00 4.42 -23.10
N LEU A 49 21.10 3.70 -23.80
CA LEU A 49 21.28 3.28 -25.20
C LEU A 49 20.38 4.01 -26.20
N ASN A 50 19.38 4.77 -25.76
CA ASN A 50 18.54 5.56 -26.68
C ASN A 50 19.09 6.99 -26.79
N LEU A 51 19.81 7.23 -27.89
CA LEU A 51 20.43 8.51 -28.25
C LEU A 51 19.42 9.67 -28.45
N ASP A 52 18.13 9.43 -28.38
CA ASP A 52 17.09 10.41 -28.70
C ASP A 52 16.49 11.14 -27.49
N GLY A 53 16.92 10.84 -26.25
CA GLY A 53 16.54 11.59 -25.04
C GLY A 53 15.05 11.71 -24.73
N MET A 54 14.19 11.01 -25.47
CA MET A 54 12.76 10.94 -25.21
C MET A 54 12.45 9.70 -24.40
N GLY A 55 12.21 9.86 -23.10
CA GLY A 55 11.63 8.80 -22.28
C GLY A 55 10.34 8.29 -22.90
N ASN A 56 10.04 6.99 -22.73
CA ASN A 56 8.79 6.44 -23.22
C ASN A 56 7.63 6.93 -22.32
N PRO A 57 6.74 7.83 -22.78
CA PRO A 57 5.66 8.38 -21.97
C PRO A 57 4.57 7.35 -21.61
N GLY A 58 4.66 6.14 -22.17
CA GLY A 58 3.72 5.03 -21.88
C GLY A 58 4.28 3.99 -20.93
N ARG A 59 5.31 4.32 -20.13
CA ARG A 59 5.87 3.41 -19.12
C ARG A 59 5.12 3.45 -17.81
N ASP A 60 5.17 2.31 -17.13
CA ASP A 60 4.71 2.17 -15.75
C ASP A 60 5.58 3.02 -14.81
N TYR A 61 4.96 3.56 -13.79
CA TYR A 61 5.65 4.28 -12.72
C TYR A 61 6.17 3.33 -11.66
N VAL A 62 7.22 3.73 -10.95
CA VAL A 62 7.46 3.23 -9.60
C VAL A 62 6.69 4.13 -8.66
N THR A 63 5.73 3.58 -7.96
CA THR A 63 4.88 4.32 -7.02
C THR A 63 5.24 3.93 -5.60
N VAL A 64 5.41 4.92 -4.72
CA VAL A 64 5.64 4.73 -3.30
C VAL A 64 4.61 5.51 -2.51
N ASP A 65 3.74 4.78 -1.82
CA ASP A 65 2.78 5.35 -0.89
C ASP A 65 3.29 5.23 0.53
N LEU A 66 3.32 6.36 1.22
CA LEU A 66 3.58 6.42 2.64
C LEU A 66 2.25 6.38 3.38
N VAL A 67 2.06 5.34 4.16
CA VAL A 67 0.82 5.06 4.87
C VAL A 67 1.03 5.20 6.37
N ASP A 68 0.16 5.97 7.00
CA ASP A 68 -0.02 6.03 8.46
C ASP A 68 -1.03 4.97 8.88
N ILE A 69 -0.63 4.10 9.80
CA ILE A 69 -1.43 2.99 10.31
C ILE A 69 -2.06 3.40 11.64
N ASP A 70 -3.34 3.74 11.58
CA ASP A 70 -4.10 4.15 12.75
C ASP A 70 -4.70 2.95 13.46
N LEU A 71 -4.19 2.67 14.67
CA LEU A 71 -4.65 1.57 15.51
C LEU A 71 -5.90 1.92 16.36
N SER A 72 -6.35 3.17 16.37
CA SER A 72 -7.53 3.57 17.17
C SER A 72 -8.80 2.83 16.76
N SER A 73 -8.89 2.42 15.49
CA SER A 73 -10.01 1.63 14.95
C SER A 73 -10.04 0.17 15.44
N LEU A 74 -8.96 -0.36 16.04
CA LEU A 74 -8.92 -1.72 16.58
C LEU A 74 -10.01 -1.99 17.63
N LEU A 75 -10.37 -0.98 18.43
CA LEU A 75 -11.40 -1.12 19.45
C LEU A 75 -12.79 -1.42 18.88
N LEU A 76 -13.10 -0.88 17.71
CA LEU A 76 -14.42 -0.99 17.06
C LEU A 76 -14.42 -2.00 15.91
N LEU A 77 -13.39 -1.97 15.08
CA LEU A 77 -13.34 -2.73 13.82
C LEU A 77 -12.45 -3.97 13.93
N GLN A 78 -11.73 -4.14 15.04
CA GLN A 78 -10.73 -5.21 15.25
C GLN A 78 -9.64 -5.24 14.17
N ALA A 79 -9.46 -4.13 13.47
CA ALA A 79 -8.50 -3.94 12.41
C ALA A 79 -8.09 -2.47 12.30
N PRO A 80 -6.86 -2.16 11.85
CA PRO A 80 -6.38 -0.79 11.70
C PRO A 80 -7.03 -0.07 10.52
N THR A 81 -6.92 1.26 10.55
CA THR A 81 -7.24 2.14 9.41
C THR A 81 -5.92 2.61 8.78
N TYR A 82 -5.86 2.59 7.47
CA TYR A 82 -4.69 2.93 6.67
C TYR A 82 -4.92 4.28 6.00
N ARG A 83 -4.04 5.24 6.25
CA ARG A 83 -4.15 6.59 5.70
C ARG A 83 -2.95 6.89 4.83
N VAL A 84 -3.14 7.03 3.52
CA VAL A 84 -2.10 7.56 2.64
C VAL A 84 -1.86 9.00 3.02
N VAL A 85 -0.65 9.33 3.45
CA VAL A 85 -0.27 10.67 3.92
C VAL A 85 0.72 11.35 2.99
N LYS A 86 1.35 10.58 2.11
CA LYS A 86 2.26 11.08 1.08
C LYS A 86 2.39 10.04 -0.03
N ARG A 87 2.44 10.52 -1.28
CA ARG A 87 2.69 9.70 -2.46
C ARG A 87 3.85 10.26 -3.24
N LEU A 88 4.69 9.38 -3.76
CA LEU A 88 5.78 9.72 -4.66
C LEU A 88 5.76 8.74 -5.83
N ASP A 89 6.09 9.25 -7.00
CA ASP A 89 6.18 8.45 -8.21
C ASP A 89 7.39 8.84 -9.05
N TRP A 90 7.93 7.88 -9.75
CA TRP A 90 9.06 8.05 -10.68
C TRP A 90 8.80 7.25 -11.94
N GLN A 91 9.06 7.84 -13.09
CA GLN A 91 8.95 7.18 -14.38
C GLN A 91 10.34 7.03 -15.00
N GLY A 92 10.72 5.80 -15.35
CA GLY A 92 11.99 5.50 -16.04
C GLY A 92 13.26 5.71 -15.21
N VAL A 93 13.14 6.00 -13.92
CA VAL A 93 14.30 6.23 -13.02
C VAL A 93 14.98 4.91 -12.67
N ASN A 94 16.29 4.94 -12.51
CA ASN A 94 17.09 3.79 -12.12
C ASN A 94 16.70 3.30 -10.71
N HIS A 95 16.55 2.00 -10.55
CA HIS A 95 16.16 1.40 -9.28
C HIS A 95 17.17 1.64 -8.14
N VAL A 96 18.44 1.91 -8.43
CA VAL A 96 19.44 2.29 -7.41
C VAL A 96 19.12 3.67 -6.83
N ASP A 97 18.72 4.62 -7.67
CA ASP A 97 18.34 5.96 -7.23
C ASP A 97 17.03 5.91 -6.43
N ILE A 98 16.06 5.10 -6.88
CA ILE A 98 14.81 4.83 -6.15
C ILE A 98 15.11 4.18 -4.80
N PHE A 99 16.02 3.21 -4.75
CA PHE A 99 16.45 2.60 -3.48
C PHE A 99 17.00 3.66 -2.51
N GLY A 100 17.80 4.62 -3.01
CA GLY A 100 18.28 5.74 -2.19
C GLY A 100 17.12 6.57 -1.62
N ALA A 101 16.12 6.88 -2.44
CA ALA A 101 14.92 7.61 -2.01
C ALA A 101 14.09 6.81 -0.98
N VAL A 102 13.91 5.50 -1.20
CA VAL A 102 13.23 4.60 -0.25
C VAL A 102 13.98 4.57 1.09
N CYS A 103 15.31 4.46 1.09
CA CYS A 103 16.09 4.52 2.32
C CYS A 103 15.87 5.84 3.08
N ALA A 104 15.90 6.97 2.37
CA ALA A 104 15.66 8.28 2.97
C ALA A 104 14.25 8.38 3.59
N LEU A 105 13.23 7.81 2.94
CA LEU A 105 11.87 7.75 3.48
C LEU A 105 11.80 6.87 4.73
N VAL A 106 12.36 5.66 4.69
CA VAL A 106 12.36 4.73 5.85
C VAL A 106 13.03 5.38 7.05
N ASP A 107 14.19 6.01 6.84
CA ASP A 107 14.98 6.60 7.93
C ASP A 107 14.31 7.89 8.47
N THR A 108 13.74 8.74 7.60
CA THR A 108 13.07 9.97 8.01
C THR A 108 11.72 9.71 8.70
N TRP A 109 10.93 8.78 8.18
CA TRP A 109 9.59 8.48 8.69
C TRP A 109 9.58 7.37 9.73
N HIS A 110 10.73 6.78 10.00
CA HIS A 110 10.85 5.63 10.91
C HIS A 110 9.89 4.49 10.52
N ALA A 111 9.70 4.30 9.20
CA ALA A 111 8.77 3.31 8.69
C ALA A 111 9.08 1.92 9.27
N GLN A 112 8.04 1.24 9.75
CA GLN A 112 8.16 -0.08 10.36
C GLN A 112 8.05 -1.20 9.33
N TYR A 113 7.36 -0.94 8.23
CA TYR A 113 7.13 -1.91 7.17
C TYR A 113 7.41 -1.31 5.79
N ILE A 114 7.91 -2.16 4.89
CA ILE A 114 8.10 -1.89 3.47
C ILE A 114 7.44 -3.04 2.74
N VAL A 115 6.24 -2.83 2.21
CA VAL A 115 5.57 -3.82 1.36
C VAL A 115 5.90 -3.48 -0.08
N ILE A 116 6.52 -4.40 -0.80
CA ILE A 116 7.07 -4.11 -2.12
C ILE A 116 6.70 -5.21 -3.12
N ASP A 117 6.27 -4.79 -4.32
CA ASP A 117 6.18 -5.72 -5.44
C ASP A 117 7.57 -6.26 -5.80
N ALA A 118 7.72 -7.56 -5.65
CA ALA A 118 8.92 -8.32 -5.97
C ALA A 118 8.74 -9.16 -7.25
N THR A 119 7.81 -8.77 -8.14
CA THR A 119 7.54 -9.47 -9.39
C THR A 119 8.47 -8.95 -10.48
N GLY A 120 9.10 -9.83 -11.24
CA GLY A 120 9.88 -9.47 -12.42
C GLY A 120 10.93 -8.39 -12.14
N VAL A 121 10.73 -7.19 -12.67
CA VAL A 121 11.66 -6.05 -12.53
C VAL A 121 11.79 -5.56 -11.08
N GLY A 122 10.78 -5.77 -10.25
CA GLY A 122 10.77 -5.40 -8.83
C GLY A 122 11.70 -6.25 -7.96
N GLU A 123 12.13 -7.44 -8.43
CA GLU A 123 12.99 -8.34 -7.65
C GLU A 123 14.32 -7.69 -7.26
N GLY A 124 14.89 -6.85 -8.15
CA GLY A 124 16.14 -6.13 -7.89
C GLY A 124 15.99 -5.11 -6.76
N LEU A 125 14.97 -4.27 -6.82
CA LEU A 125 14.70 -3.25 -5.78
C LEU A 125 14.34 -3.90 -4.45
N TRP A 126 13.48 -4.93 -4.47
CA TRP A 126 13.19 -5.73 -3.29
C TRP A 126 14.46 -6.31 -2.66
N GLY A 127 15.36 -6.92 -3.44
CA GLY A 127 16.59 -7.50 -2.94
C GLY A 127 17.48 -6.49 -2.20
N MET A 128 17.57 -5.26 -2.71
CA MET A 128 18.29 -4.16 -2.03
C MET A 128 17.59 -3.75 -0.72
N CYS A 129 16.28 -3.60 -0.73
CA CYS A 129 15.49 -3.27 0.46
C CYS A 129 15.57 -4.37 1.52
N ALA A 130 15.42 -5.64 1.15
CA ALA A 130 15.50 -6.78 2.05
C ALA A 130 16.88 -6.93 2.69
N LYS A 131 17.95 -6.62 1.95
CA LYS A 131 19.31 -6.61 2.49
C LYS A 131 19.54 -5.49 3.52
N ARG A 132 18.99 -4.30 3.28
CA ARG A 132 19.16 -3.12 4.14
C ARG A 132 18.23 -3.17 5.35
N TYR A 133 17.00 -3.65 5.16
CA TYR A 133 15.92 -3.67 6.17
C TYR A 133 15.28 -5.08 6.26
N PRO A 134 16.03 -6.11 6.69
CA PRO A 134 15.59 -7.51 6.60
C PRO A 134 14.34 -7.83 7.44
N THR A 135 14.12 -7.09 8.52
CA THR A 135 12.96 -7.31 9.42
C THR A 135 11.74 -6.46 9.06
N LYS A 136 11.88 -5.53 8.12
CA LYS A 136 10.81 -4.59 7.74
C LYS A 136 10.25 -4.87 6.36
N THR A 137 11.00 -5.56 5.49
CA THR A 137 10.64 -5.72 4.08
C THR A 137 9.80 -6.96 3.85
N ILE A 138 8.60 -6.75 3.31
CA ILE A 138 7.62 -7.78 2.97
C ILE A 138 7.49 -7.83 1.45
N PRO A 139 8.01 -8.88 0.78
CA PRO A 139 7.87 -9.03 -0.65
C PRO A 139 6.48 -9.52 -1.03
N VAL A 140 5.96 -8.99 -2.13
CA VAL A 140 4.76 -9.49 -2.78
C VAL A 140 5.12 -9.95 -4.17
N LYS A 141 4.88 -11.22 -4.49
CA LYS A 141 5.02 -11.73 -5.87
C LYS A 141 3.62 -11.90 -6.46
N PHE A 142 3.29 -11.06 -7.43
CA PHE A 142 2.01 -11.14 -8.12
C PHE A 142 1.94 -12.37 -9.03
N THR A 143 1.21 -13.37 -8.57
CA THR A 143 0.66 -14.45 -9.36
C THR A 143 -0.83 -14.21 -9.54
N GLN A 144 -1.51 -14.98 -10.37
CA GLN A 144 -2.97 -14.90 -10.48
C GLN A 144 -3.66 -15.09 -9.12
N GLN A 145 -3.15 -16.00 -8.29
CA GLN A 145 -3.71 -16.29 -6.98
C GLN A 145 -3.45 -15.16 -6.00
N THR A 146 -2.20 -14.71 -5.85
CA THR A 146 -1.85 -13.64 -4.90
C THR A 146 -2.48 -12.30 -5.30
N LYS A 147 -2.56 -11.98 -6.61
CA LYS A 147 -3.26 -10.79 -7.09
C LYS A 147 -4.75 -10.85 -6.75
N SER A 148 -5.36 -12.04 -6.84
CA SER A 148 -6.76 -12.25 -6.42
C SER A 148 -6.95 -12.03 -4.91
N GLU A 149 -6.09 -12.62 -4.09
CA GLU A 149 -6.14 -12.50 -2.62
C GLU A 149 -5.98 -11.04 -2.18
N ILE A 150 -5.02 -10.33 -2.75
CA ILE A 150 -4.81 -8.89 -2.51
C ILE A 150 -6.03 -8.09 -2.93
N GLY A 151 -6.59 -8.37 -4.11
CA GLY A 151 -7.78 -7.67 -4.60
C GLY A 151 -9.00 -7.85 -3.69
N TRP A 152 -9.25 -9.07 -3.21
CA TRP A 152 -10.32 -9.33 -2.24
C TRP A 152 -10.07 -8.67 -0.90
N GLY A 153 -8.83 -8.77 -0.37
CA GLY A 153 -8.44 -8.11 0.88
C GLY A 153 -8.61 -6.60 0.80
N TYR A 154 -8.12 -5.98 -0.27
CA TYR A 154 -8.21 -4.54 -0.47
C TYR A 154 -9.66 -4.06 -0.60
N LEU A 155 -10.52 -4.80 -1.33
CA LEU A 155 -11.95 -4.51 -1.35
C LEU A 155 -12.60 -4.58 0.03
N GLY A 156 -12.17 -5.52 0.87
CA GLY A 156 -12.61 -5.64 2.26
C GLY A 156 -12.24 -4.40 3.09
N ILE A 157 -11.01 -3.93 2.95
CA ILE A 157 -10.52 -2.72 3.64
C ILE A 157 -11.30 -1.48 3.19
N ILE A 158 -11.52 -1.30 1.87
CA ILE A 158 -12.29 -0.17 1.33
C ILE A 158 -13.75 -0.22 1.79
N ASN A 159 -14.41 -1.36 1.65
CA ASN A 159 -15.83 -1.51 1.99
C ASN A 159 -16.11 -1.27 3.49
N THR A 160 -15.11 -1.46 4.34
CA THR A 160 -15.19 -1.15 5.78
C THR A 160 -14.72 0.29 6.11
N GLY A 161 -14.36 1.09 5.09
CA GLY A 161 -13.92 2.47 5.25
C GLY A 161 -12.57 2.62 5.93
N ARG A 162 -11.74 1.56 5.91
CA ARG A 162 -10.42 1.53 6.57
C ARG A 162 -9.25 1.96 5.67
N PHE A 163 -9.47 2.21 4.39
CA PHE A 163 -8.49 2.83 3.51
C PHE A 163 -8.90 4.28 3.24
N ARG A 164 -7.97 5.21 3.46
CA ARG A 164 -8.20 6.65 3.32
C ARG A 164 -7.04 7.29 2.55
N ASP A 165 -7.37 7.97 1.47
CA ASP A 165 -6.42 8.76 0.68
C ASP A 165 -6.79 10.24 0.77
N CYS A 166 -5.81 11.08 1.11
CA CYS A 166 -5.98 12.52 1.19
C CYS A 166 -5.53 13.25 -0.10
N ASP A 167 -4.92 12.52 -1.04
CA ASP A 167 -4.36 13.12 -2.25
C ASP A 167 -5.43 13.29 -3.34
N PRO A 168 -5.83 14.51 -3.71
CA PRO A 168 -6.81 14.77 -4.76
C PRO A 168 -6.22 14.62 -6.17
N ASN A 169 -5.32 13.67 -6.40
CA ASN A 169 -4.64 13.47 -7.69
C ASN A 169 -5.58 12.92 -8.76
N PRO A 170 -5.87 13.68 -9.85
CA PRO A 170 -6.78 13.24 -10.90
C PRO A 170 -6.33 11.96 -11.62
N THR A 171 -5.01 11.70 -11.68
CA THR A 171 -4.47 10.49 -12.30
C THR A 171 -4.79 9.26 -11.47
N VAL A 172 -4.68 9.36 -10.15
CA VAL A 172 -5.09 8.31 -9.21
C VAL A 172 -6.58 8.01 -9.37
N ASP A 173 -7.45 9.04 -9.34
CA ASP A 173 -8.90 8.86 -9.51
C ASP A 173 -9.25 8.23 -10.87
N LEU A 174 -8.52 8.60 -11.92
CA LEU A 174 -8.70 8.01 -13.26
C LEU A 174 -8.34 6.52 -13.27
N GLN A 175 -7.23 6.11 -12.66
CA GLN A 175 -6.84 4.70 -12.56
C GLN A 175 -7.91 3.90 -11.82
N TYR A 176 -8.39 4.39 -10.68
CA TYR A 176 -9.48 3.76 -9.93
C TYR A 176 -10.77 3.67 -10.73
N ALA A 177 -11.12 4.72 -11.47
CA ALA A 177 -12.33 4.74 -12.30
C ALA A 177 -12.27 3.76 -13.49
N LYS A 178 -11.05 3.47 -13.99
CA LYS A 178 -10.82 2.56 -15.13
C LYS A 178 -10.50 1.13 -14.71
N CYS A 179 -10.20 0.89 -13.44
CA CYS A 179 -9.95 -0.45 -12.93
C CYS A 179 -11.22 -1.30 -12.99
N GLN A 180 -11.11 -2.45 -13.62
CA GLN A 180 -12.20 -3.41 -13.80
C GLN A 180 -11.92 -4.68 -13.01
N SER A 181 -12.94 -5.44 -12.72
CA SER A 181 -12.81 -6.74 -12.09
C SER A 181 -13.78 -7.76 -12.70
N GLU A 182 -13.35 -9.02 -12.64
CA GLU A 182 -14.08 -10.19 -13.08
C GLU A 182 -13.82 -11.33 -12.13
N VAL A 183 -14.86 -11.98 -11.65
CA VAL A 183 -14.73 -13.20 -10.84
C VAL A 183 -14.78 -14.40 -11.75
N MET A 184 -13.68 -15.15 -11.83
CA MET A 184 -13.59 -16.35 -12.62
C MET A 184 -14.50 -17.45 -12.06
N LEU A 185 -15.20 -18.14 -12.95
CA LEU A 185 -15.99 -19.31 -12.59
C LEU A 185 -15.07 -20.43 -12.13
N GLY A 186 -15.39 -21.05 -11.00
CA GLY A 186 -14.62 -22.16 -10.44
C GLY A 186 -14.61 -22.14 -8.91
N PRO A 187 -14.09 -23.21 -8.28
CA PRO A 187 -14.12 -23.35 -6.83
C PRO A 187 -13.30 -22.30 -6.09
N GLY A 188 -12.27 -21.72 -6.73
CA GLY A 188 -11.36 -20.73 -6.12
C GLY A 188 -11.89 -19.29 -6.16
N LYS A 189 -12.95 -18.99 -6.90
CA LYS A 189 -13.47 -17.61 -7.09
C LYS A 189 -12.37 -16.58 -7.32
N ILE A 190 -11.47 -16.89 -8.24
CA ILE A 190 -10.33 -16.03 -8.57
C ILE A 190 -10.83 -14.68 -9.09
N LEU A 191 -10.43 -13.62 -8.45
CA LEU A 191 -10.68 -12.24 -8.88
C LEU A 191 -9.56 -11.81 -9.84
N ARG A 192 -9.90 -11.58 -11.11
CA ARG A 192 -9.04 -10.84 -12.03
C ARG A 192 -9.40 -9.38 -11.93
N TRP A 193 -8.40 -8.52 -11.81
CA TRP A 193 -8.64 -7.09 -11.70
C TRP A 193 -7.43 -6.28 -12.18
N GLY A 194 -7.69 -5.04 -12.55
CA GLY A 194 -6.70 -4.09 -13.03
C GLY A 194 -7.28 -3.17 -14.10
N VAL A 195 -6.47 -2.26 -14.59
CA VAL A 195 -6.78 -1.47 -15.78
C VAL A 195 -6.50 -2.33 -17.01
N LYS A 196 -7.44 -2.37 -17.94
CA LYS A 196 -7.29 -3.18 -19.16
C LYS A 196 -6.21 -2.57 -20.06
N ASP A 197 -5.35 -3.43 -20.61
CA ASP A 197 -4.32 -3.03 -21.57
C ASP A 197 -4.89 -2.17 -22.70
N GLY A 198 -4.18 -1.10 -23.05
CA GLY A 198 -4.59 -0.15 -24.09
C GLY A 198 -5.68 0.84 -23.68
N THR A 199 -6.14 0.82 -22.41
CA THR A 199 -7.04 1.84 -21.88
C THR A 199 -6.39 3.22 -21.98
N ARG A 200 -7.15 4.22 -22.49
CA ARG A 200 -6.66 5.59 -22.61
C ARG A 200 -7.49 6.56 -21.78
N GLY A 201 -6.82 7.58 -21.28
CA GLY A 201 -7.41 8.72 -20.61
C GLY A 201 -8.06 9.72 -21.59
N PRO A 202 -8.70 10.75 -21.06
CA PRO A 202 -9.26 11.86 -21.87
C PRO A 202 -8.19 12.61 -22.68
N ASP A 203 -6.95 12.59 -22.23
CA ASP A 203 -5.76 13.18 -22.87
C ASP A 203 -5.16 12.29 -23.99
N GLY A 204 -5.69 11.06 -24.16
CA GLY A 204 -5.21 10.07 -25.12
C GLY A 204 -4.01 9.25 -24.62
N LEU A 205 -3.47 9.52 -23.44
CA LEU A 205 -2.38 8.76 -22.84
C LEU A 205 -2.88 7.41 -22.29
N LEU A 206 -1.96 6.44 -22.18
CA LEU A 206 -2.27 5.16 -21.56
C LEU A 206 -2.57 5.36 -20.07
N VAL A 207 -3.55 4.63 -19.58
CA VAL A 207 -3.88 4.56 -18.16
C VAL A 207 -3.35 3.23 -17.64
N HIS A 208 -2.45 3.30 -16.68
CA HIS A 208 -1.88 2.15 -15.96
C HIS A 208 -2.65 1.88 -14.67
N ASP A 209 -2.25 0.92 -13.86
CA ASP A 209 -2.83 0.62 -12.55
C ASP A 209 -1.81 0.72 -11.38
N ASP A 210 -0.69 1.41 -11.61
CA ASP A 210 0.44 1.51 -10.68
C ASP A 210 0.03 2.03 -9.29
N TYR A 211 -0.77 3.10 -9.24
CA TYR A 211 -1.27 3.63 -7.97
C TYR A 211 -2.25 2.67 -7.30
N VAL A 212 -3.12 2.03 -8.09
CA VAL A 212 -4.09 1.06 -7.55
C VAL A 212 -3.38 -0.18 -7.01
N LEU A 213 -2.29 -0.62 -7.67
CA LEU A 213 -1.48 -1.74 -7.22
C LEU A 213 -0.70 -1.40 -5.96
N ALA A 214 -0.06 -0.23 -5.89
CA ALA A 214 0.62 0.23 -4.69
C ALA A 214 -0.34 0.29 -3.48
N ASP A 215 -1.48 0.97 -3.64
CA ASP A 215 -2.51 1.08 -2.59
C ASP A 215 -3.04 -0.30 -2.16
N ALA A 216 -3.22 -1.23 -3.10
CA ALA A 216 -3.73 -2.58 -2.82
C ALA A 216 -2.76 -3.42 -1.97
N LEU A 217 -1.46 -3.10 -1.97
CA LEU A 217 -0.48 -3.74 -1.07
C LEU A 217 -0.82 -3.54 0.42
N THR A 218 -1.70 -2.60 0.76
CA THR A 218 -2.29 -2.46 2.10
C THR A 218 -2.89 -3.77 2.61
N ALA A 219 -3.40 -4.63 1.71
CA ALA A 219 -3.94 -5.93 2.08
C ALA A 219 -2.90 -6.86 2.74
N GLN A 220 -1.59 -6.65 2.51
CA GLN A 220 -0.53 -7.38 3.20
C GLN A 220 -0.33 -6.90 4.63
N LEU A 221 -0.48 -5.59 4.87
CA LEU A 221 -0.43 -5.04 6.22
C LEU A 221 -1.64 -5.50 7.04
N ASP A 222 -2.80 -5.67 6.41
CA ASP A 222 -4.03 -6.11 7.07
C ASP A 222 -3.98 -7.58 7.52
N GLN A 223 -3.04 -8.36 7.02
CA GLN A 223 -2.78 -9.74 7.45
C GLN A 223 -1.87 -9.82 8.69
N LEU A 224 -1.23 -8.72 9.09
CA LEU A 224 -0.39 -8.67 10.27
C LEU A 224 -1.26 -8.63 11.54
N GLU A 225 -0.69 -9.13 12.63
CA GLU A 225 -1.33 -9.02 13.93
C GLU A 225 -1.08 -7.63 14.53
N TRP A 226 -2.15 -6.92 14.82
CA TRP A 226 -2.11 -5.58 15.38
C TRP A 226 -2.63 -5.54 16.81
N TYR A 227 -1.88 -4.91 17.70
CA TYR A 227 -2.24 -4.80 19.11
C TYR A 227 -2.14 -3.35 19.58
N LEU A 228 -3.08 -2.95 20.42
CA LEU A 228 -2.95 -1.68 21.16
C LEU A 228 -1.93 -1.89 22.30
N SER A 229 -0.90 -1.05 22.34
CA SER A 229 -0.03 -0.97 23.51
C SER A 229 -0.83 -0.36 24.66
N VAL A 230 -1.26 -1.19 25.59
CA VAL A 230 -1.83 -0.69 26.85
C VAL A 230 -0.64 -0.28 27.71
N PRO A 231 -0.56 0.99 28.18
CA PRO A 231 0.48 1.35 29.14
C PRO A 231 0.31 0.48 30.38
N THR A 232 1.29 -0.36 30.65
CA THR A 232 1.32 -1.18 31.87
C THR A 232 1.57 -0.22 33.02
N GLN A 233 0.55 0.12 33.78
CA GLN A 233 0.74 0.75 35.08
C GLN A 233 1.28 -0.31 36.03
N ILE A 234 2.53 -0.21 36.38
CA ILE A 234 3.07 -0.94 37.52
C ILE A 234 2.43 -0.29 38.76
N ILE A 235 1.41 -0.93 39.29
CA ILE A 235 0.91 -0.59 40.62
C ILE A 235 1.92 -1.20 41.57
N GLU A 236 2.81 -0.38 42.15
CA GLU A 236 3.56 -0.79 43.30
C GLU A 236 2.54 -1.06 44.42
N VAL A 237 2.30 -2.34 44.68
CA VAL A 237 1.56 -2.75 45.87
C VAL A 237 2.54 -2.65 47.03
N GLU A 238 2.29 -1.71 47.93
CA GLU A 238 3.02 -1.68 49.20
C GLU A 238 2.95 -3.07 49.83
N ASP A 239 4.14 -3.64 50.12
CA ASP A 239 4.19 -4.92 50.81
C ASP A 239 3.69 -4.73 52.25
N VAL A 240 2.45 -5.16 52.46
CA VAL A 240 1.77 -5.06 53.75
C VAL A 240 2.58 -5.76 54.86
N LEU A 241 3.44 -6.73 54.50
CA LEU A 241 4.31 -7.43 55.46
C LEU A 241 5.51 -6.59 55.90
N GLU A 242 6.04 -5.71 55.03
CA GLU A 242 7.09 -4.77 55.45
C GLU A 242 6.56 -3.73 56.48
N SER A 243 5.33 -3.24 56.27
CA SER A 243 4.71 -2.30 57.20
C SER A 243 4.34 -2.92 58.54
N MET A 244 4.12 -4.22 58.61
CA MET A 244 3.86 -4.94 59.84
C MET A 244 5.16 -5.21 60.65
N ASN A 245 6.30 -5.40 59.99
CA ASN A 245 7.58 -5.63 60.64
C ASN A 245 8.24 -4.35 61.15
N ALA A 246 7.83 -3.15 60.74
CA ALA A 246 8.34 -1.88 61.21
C ALA A 246 7.79 -1.43 62.55
N ASN A 247 6.81 -2.16 63.13
CA ASN A 247 6.17 -1.84 64.41
C ASN A 247 6.47 -2.85 65.54
N TYR A 248 7.57 -3.60 65.46
CA TYR A 248 8.11 -4.43 66.55
C TYR A 248 9.48 -3.95 66.97
#